data_cb5346657355f397f204a4696c400497
#
_entry.id   cb5346657355f397f204a4696c400497
#
_cell.length_a   1.000
_cell.length_b   1.000
_cell.length_c   1.000
_cell.angle_alpha   90.00
_cell.angle_beta   90.00
_cell.angle_gamma   90.00
#
_symmetry.space_group_name_H-M   'P 1'
#
loop_
_entity.id
_entity.type
_entity.pdbx_description
1 polymer ?
#
loop_
_entity_poly.entity_id
_entity_poly.type
_entity_poly.pdbx_seq_one_letter_code
_entity_poly.pdbx_strand_id
1 'polypeptide(L)'
;GTESIVYINNSNQNLDSILIHLWPNAYKNVDTELAQQKLEDGDTELKYAFANERGYIDSLDFHVNNERIKWNYFNNKIDIAVIYLKESLKPKDSILVQTPFRVKIPAGKFSRLGHVGQSYQITQWFPKPAVYDKKGWHPMSYLDQGEFYSEFGNYDVSITVPENYILMATGNLQNKEEITFLNEKAIETEQLIQDNKLPIRNEYGRRDLSFPRSSKKTKTLRFTQKNVHDFAWFTDKRYHVLKGSVTLPKSNKNITTWALFTNNEAELWKESIEYLNDATLYFSEWVGEYPYDHVTAVDGTISAGGGMEYPNITVIGTSGNSMGLETVIIHEVGHNWYYGILGNNERDNAWMDEGLNTYIEIRYMEEKYPNGYIRKNDSSKNKTRGITINIPLEEKQIQRIGYQFNASRNFDQPLQMGSQNFTSFNYGGMVYSKTGLGFHYLKAYLGEDLFDSAMNQYFDKWKFKHPSPSDIQETFEKESKKDLSWFFNEFIKTSQKTDYSIKKVKKLNDKQYLIKIKNHTGFASPLPVQGININKDSIIIIKQLWLDGFRKDTTITKYMNIISQICK
;
A
#
# COMPACT_ATOMS: atom_id res chain seq x y z
N GLY A 1 26.79 9.63 -4.68
CA GLY A 1 26.89 8.24 -4.19
C GLY A 1 27.70 7.36 -5.14
N THR A 2 27.96 6.15 -4.68
CA THR A 2 28.50 5.04 -5.46
C THR A 2 27.66 3.82 -5.17
N GLU A 3 27.51 2.96 -6.15
CA GLU A 3 26.72 1.73 -6.03
C GLU A 3 27.47 0.54 -6.61
N SER A 4 27.30 -0.62 -6.00
CA SER A 4 27.79 -1.91 -6.46
C SER A 4 26.67 -2.93 -6.37
N ILE A 5 26.25 -3.51 -7.50
CA ILE A 5 25.17 -4.48 -7.61
C ILE A 5 25.73 -5.80 -8.08
N VAL A 6 25.57 -6.86 -7.30
CA VAL A 6 25.75 -8.23 -7.78
C VAL A 6 24.43 -8.67 -8.41
N TYR A 7 24.36 -8.67 -9.73
CA TYR A 7 23.17 -9.08 -10.47
C TYR A 7 23.29 -10.56 -10.85
N ILE A 8 22.29 -11.36 -10.45
CA ILE A 8 22.22 -12.80 -10.72
C ILE A 8 21.14 -13.06 -11.76
N ASN A 9 21.46 -13.73 -12.85
CA ASN A 9 20.46 -14.14 -13.83
C ASN A 9 19.67 -15.36 -13.35
N ASN A 10 18.54 -15.13 -12.72
CA ASN A 10 17.64 -16.19 -12.26
C ASN A 10 16.71 -16.75 -13.36
N SER A 11 16.77 -16.21 -14.57
CA SER A 11 15.99 -16.70 -15.72
C SER A 11 16.60 -17.94 -16.36
N ASN A 12 15.90 -18.50 -17.34
CA ASN A 12 16.38 -19.60 -18.16
C ASN A 12 16.96 -19.11 -19.52
N GLN A 13 17.11 -17.80 -19.70
CA GLN A 13 17.57 -17.17 -20.93
C GLN A 13 18.93 -16.51 -20.71
N ASN A 14 19.75 -16.44 -21.76
CA ASN A 14 20.93 -15.59 -21.74
C ASN A 14 20.52 -14.12 -21.83
N LEU A 15 21.16 -13.25 -21.07
CA LEU A 15 20.91 -11.82 -21.08
C LEU A 15 22.08 -11.08 -21.75
N ASP A 16 21.81 -10.38 -22.84
CA ASP A 16 22.79 -9.57 -23.57
C ASP A 16 22.85 -8.12 -23.06
N SER A 17 21.91 -7.74 -22.22
CA SER A 17 21.81 -6.41 -21.63
C SER A 17 21.11 -6.44 -20.29
N ILE A 18 21.37 -5.42 -19.47
CA ILE A 18 20.65 -5.16 -18.21
C ILE A 18 19.93 -3.81 -18.34
N LEU A 19 18.66 -3.76 -18.00
CA LEU A 19 17.90 -2.52 -17.93
C LEU A 19 17.96 -1.97 -16.50
N ILE A 20 18.26 -0.69 -16.38
CA ILE A 20 18.42 0.02 -15.11
C ILE A 20 17.44 1.21 -15.08
N HIS A 21 16.60 1.28 -14.07
CA HIS A 21 15.76 2.43 -13.80
C HIS A 21 16.60 3.58 -13.24
N LEU A 22 16.41 4.78 -13.80
CA LEU A 22 17.03 6.05 -13.40
C LEU A 22 15.92 7.03 -13.00
N TRP A 23 15.03 6.60 -12.15
CA TRP A 23 13.77 7.28 -11.83
C TRP A 23 13.88 8.74 -11.40
N PRO A 24 14.96 9.25 -10.75
CA PRO A 24 15.08 10.68 -10.51
C PRO A 24 15.04 11.56 -11.78
N ASN A 25 15.32 10.99 -12.96
CA ASN A 25 15.20 11.71 -14.23
C ASN A 25 13.76 12.03 -14.64
N ALA A 26 12.76 11.37 -14.04
CA ALA A 26 11.35 11.68 -14.26
C ALA A 26 11.00 13.13 -13.89
N TYR A 27 11.75 13.73 -12.97
CA TYR A 27 11.57 15.14 -12.53
C TYR A 27 12.37 16.15 -13.34
N LYS A 28 13.07 15.74 -14.41
CA LYS A 28 14.06 16.57 -15.08
C LYS A 28 13.44 17.64 -15.98
N ASN A 29 12.43 17.29 -16.75
CA ASN A 29 11.80 18.19 -17.71
C ASN A 29 10.34 17.82 -17.96
N VAL A 30 9.70 18.50 -18.91
CA VAL A 30 8.28 18.32 -19.25
C VAL A 30 8.01 17.16 -20.21
N ASP A 31 9.05 16.56 -20.80
CA ASP A 31 8.91 15.51 -21.81
C ASP A 31 8.91 14.10 -21.19
N THR A 32 9.05 14.00 -19.85
CA THR A 32 9.04 12.73 -19.13
C THR A 32 7.62 12.19 -19.00
N GLU A 33 7.48 10.87 -18.91
CA GLU A 33 6.18 10.21 -18.73
C GLU A 33 5.45 10.72 -17.48
N LEU A 34 6.18 10.95 -16.38
CA LEU A 34 5.62 11.58 -15.16
C LEU A 34 5.01 12.95 -15.47
N ALA A 35 5.74 13.80 -16.16
CA ALA A 35 5.27 15.16 -16.45
C ALA A 35 4.04 15.13 -17.38
N GLN A 36 3.99 14.20 -18.32
CA GLN A 36 2.84 14.04 -19.22
C GLN A 36 1.63 13.50 -18.45
N GLN A 37 1.79 12.46 -17.62
CA GLN A 37 0.69 11.93 -16.79
C GLN A 37 0.10 13.03 -15.90
N LYS A 38 0.95 13.81 -15.20
CA LYS A 38 0.47 14.90 -14.35
C LYS A 38 -0.32 15.96 -15.14
N LEU A 39 0.10 16.26 -16.36
CA LEU A 39 -0.64 17.18 -17.23
C LEU A 39 -2.00 16.62 -17.66
N GLU A 40 -2.08 15.33 -17.97
CA GLU A 40 -3.33 14.65 -18.29
C GLU A 40 -4.30 14.66 -17.11
N ASP A 41 -3.79 14.52 -15.88
CA ASP A 41 -4.55 14.64 -14.64
C ASP A 41 -4.86 16.10 -14.21
N GLY A 42 -4.39 17.08 -14.99
CA GLY A 42 -4.62 18.51 -14.73
C GLY A 42 -3.63 19.14 -13.76
N ASP A 43 -2.61 18.40 -13.30
CA ASP A 43 -1.53 18.94 -12.47
C ASP A 43 -0.45 19.58 -13.33
N THR A 44 -0.28 20.87 -13.15
CA THR A 44 0.67 21.69 -13.92
C THR A 44 1.94 22.08 -13.15
N GLU A 45 2.11 21.64 -11.91
CA GLU A 45 3.21 22.06 -11.05
C GLU A 45 4.57 21.72 -11.65
N LEU A 46 4.75 20.49 -12.14
CA LEU A 46 6.00 20.08 -12.77
C LEU A 46 6.23 20.79 -14.12
N LYS A 47 5.17 21.13 -14.85
CA LYS A 47 5.27 21.90 -16.11
C LYS A 47 5.89 23.28 -15.90
N TYR A 48 5.41 24.00 -14.89
CA TYR A 48 5.85 25.37 -14.61
C TYR A 48 6.97 25.46 -13.57
N ALA A 49 7.53 24.33 -13.14
CA ALA A 49 8.61 24.29 -12.17
C ALA A 49 9.86 25.01 -12.65
N PHE A 50 10.48 25.77 -11.76
CA PHE A 50 11.78 26.37 -12.01
C PHE A 50 12.89 25.33 -12.05
N ALA A 51 14.02 25.65 -12.69
CA ALA A 51 15.14 24.72 -12.81
C ALA A 51 15.73 24.27 -11.46
N ASN A 52 15.67 25.10 -10.42
CA ASN A 52 16.13 24.75 -9.08
C ASN A 52 15.18 23.80 -8.34
N GLU A 53 13.90 23.74 -8.70
CA GLU A 53 12.91 22.84 -8.11
C GLU A 53 12.94 21.42 -8.73
N ARG A 54 13.45 21.28 -9.97
CA ARG A 54 13.52 20.02 -10.69
C ARG A 54 14.59 19.08 -10.13
N GLY A 55 14.39 17.77 -10.29
CA GLY A 55 15.35 16.74 -9.93
C GLY A 55 15.88 15.96 -11.14
N TYR A 56 16.98 15.26 -10.95
CA TYR A 56 17.57 14.36 -11.94
C TYR A 56 18.67 13.50 -11.31
N ILE A 57 19.09 12.46 -12.04
CA ILE A 57 20.31 11.69 -11.75
C ILE A 57 21.32 11.87 -12.89
N ASP A 58 22.59 12.08 -12.53
CA ASP A 58 23.70 12.19 -13.47
C ASP A 58 24.99 11.58 -12.91
N SER A 59 26.13 11.86 -13.54
CA SER A 59 27.45 11.35 -13.18
C SER A 59 27.55 9.83 -13.26
N LEU A 60 26.74 9.19 -14.10
CA LEU A 60 26.73 7.76 -14.31
C LEU A 60 27.91 7.30 -15.17
N ASP A 61 28.65 6.31 -14.69
CA ASP A 61 29.75 5.66 -15.42
C ASP A 61 29.73 4.17 -15.11
N PHE A 62 28.94 3.42 -15.87
CA PHE A 62 28.71 2.00 -15.62
C PHE A 62 29.93 1.14 -15.95
N HIS A 63 30.28 0.28 -15.01
CA HIS A 63 31.29 -0.77 -15.15
C HIS A 63 30.63 -2.12 -14.87
N VAL A 64 31.02 -3.13 -15.65
CA VAL A 64 30.67 -4.53 -15.43
C VAL A 64 31.94 -5.31 -15.19
N ASN A 65 32.07 -5.99 -14.04
CA ASN A 65 33.27 -6.71 -13.62
C ASN A 65 34.56 -5.85 -13.73
N ASN A 66 34.46 -4.58 -13.28
CA ASN A 66 35.51 -3.55 -13.33
C ASN A 66 35.87 -3.03 -14.75
N GLU A 67 35.16 -3.43 -15.78
CA GLU A 67 35.35 -2.90 -17.11
C GLU A 67 34.27 -1.90 -17.49
N ARG A 68 34.70 -0.73 -18.00
CA ARG A 68 33.76 0.29 -18.47
C ARG A 68 32.92 -0.24 -19.61
N ILE A 69 31.58 0.00 -19.54
CA ILE A 69 30.63 -0.54 -20.49
C ILE A 69 29.84 0.57 -21.18
N LYS A 70 29.41 0.30 -22.42
CA LYS A 70 28.50 1.21 -23.14
C LYS A 70 27.09 1.07 -22.61
N TRP A 71 26.42 2.20 -22.49
CA TRP A 71 25.02 2.28 -22.15
C TRP A 71 24.33 3.41 -22.91
N ASN A 72 23.01 3.33 -23.07
CA ASN A 72 22.15 4.36 -23.66
C ASN A 72 20.83 4.42 -22.92
N TYR A 73 20.05 5.47 -23.17
CA TYR A 73 18.67 5.50 -22.71
C TYR A 73 17.80 4.54 -23.53
N PHE A 74 16.91 3.83 -22.86
CA PHE A 74 15.99 2.87 -23.48
C PHE A 74 14.86 3.62 -24.21
N ASN A 75 14.77 3.45 -25.54
CA ASN A 75 13.70 4.06 -26.37
C ASN A 75 13.50 5.56 -26.11
N ASN A 76 14.58 6.30 -25.93
CA ASN A 76 14.59 7.73 -25.59
C ASN A 76 13.98 8.09 -24.23
N LYS A 77 13.62 7.11 -23.38
CA LYS A 77 13.17 7.33 -22.00
C LYS A 77 14.38 7.58 -21.11
N ILE A 78 14.53 8.83 -20.67
CA ILE A 78 15.71 9.25 -19.90
C ILE A 78 15.78 8.69 -18.47
N ASP A 79 14.70 8.13 -18.00
CA ASP A 79 14.56 7.48 -16.69
C ASP A 79 14.81 5.96 -16.75
N ILE A 80 15.27 5.44 -17.89
CA ILE A 80 15.65 4.03 -18.09
C ILE A 80 16.94 3.94 -18.90
N ALA A 81 17.95 3.26 -18.37
CA ALA A 81 19.20 2.95 -19.07
C ALA A 81 19.23 1.49 -19.54
N VAL A 82 19.91 1.25 -20.66
CA VAL A 82 20.29 -0.08 -21.14
C VAL A 82 21.80 -0.20 -21.06
N ILE A 83 22.29 -1.17 -20.32
CA ILE A 83 23.70 -1.55 -20.25
C ILE A 83 23.90 -2.74 -21.19
N TYR A 84 24.76 -2.62 -22.20
CA TYR A 84 25.05 -3.69 -23.17
C TYR A 84 26.23 -4.53 -22.69
N LEU A 85 25.99 -5.81 -22.41
CA LEU A 85 27.01 -6.72 -21.93
C LEU A 85 27.95 -7.11 -23.08
N LYS A 86 29.26 -7.22 -22.80
CA LYS A 86 30.25 -7.72 -23.80
C LYS A 86 30.05 -9.19 -24.09
N GLU A 87 29.69 -9.96 -23.06
CA GLU A 87 29.36 -11.37 -23.14
C GLU A 87 28.00 -11.58 -22.51
N SER A 88 27.18 -12.46 -23.09
CA SER A 88 25.86 -12.78 -22.55
C SER A 88 25.94 -13.38 -21.16
N LEU A 89 25.17 -12.85 -20.22
CA LEU A 89 25.05 -13.40 -18.88
C LEU A 89 24.16 -14.66 -18.90
N LYS A 90 24.78 -15.82 -18.68
CA LYS A 90 24.09 -17.12 -18.72
C LYS A 90 23.15 -17.31 -17.52
N PRO A 91 22.17 -18.23 -17.64
CA PRO A 91 21.36 -18.63 -16.50
C PRO A 91 22.22 -19.07 -15.29
N LYS A 92 21.87 -18.55 -14.11
CA LYS A 92 22.54 -18.77 -12.82
C LYS A 92 23.92 -18.13 -12.66
N ASP A 93 24.48 -17.51 -13.70
CA ASP A 93 25.68 -16.71 -13.57
C ASP A 93 25.37 -15.34 -12.96
N SER A 94 26.40 -14.67 -12.50
CA SER A 94 26.31 -13.32 -11.91
C SER A 94 27.36 -12.38 -12.47
N ILE A 95 27.05 -11.09 -12.44
CA ILE A 95 27.97 -10.00 -12.78
C ILE A 95 27.95 -8.94 -11.67
N LEU A 96 29.07 -8.22 -11.55
CA LEU A 96 29.17 -7.03 -10.70
C LEU A 96 28.95 -5.78 -11.56
N VAL A 97 27.87 -5.06 -11.34
CA VAL A 97 27.57 -3.76 -11.95
C VAL A 97 27.92 -2.66 -10.97
N GLN A 98 28.70 -1.67 -11.39
CA GLN A 98 29.12 -0.55 -10.55
C GLN A 98 28.94 0.77 -11.28
N THR A 99 28.55 1.82 -10.54
CA THR A 99 28.49 3.19 -11.06
C THR A 99 28.59 4.23 -9.93
N PRO A 100 29.31 5.34 -10.14
CA PRO A 100 29.04 6.55 -9.37
C PRO A 100 27.71 7.15 -9.83
N PHE A 101 27.09 7.96 -9.00
CA PHE A 101 25.92 8.74 -9.38
C PHE A 101 25.76 9.97 -8.50
N ARG A 102 25.07 10.97 -9.02
CA ARG A 102 24.63 12.15 -8.27
C ARG A 102 23.14 12.36 -8.51
N VAL A 103 22.35 12.52 -7.45
CA VAL A 103 20.95 12.88 -7.53
C VAL A 103 20.78 14.33 -7.10
N LYS A 104 20.22 15.15 -7.97
CA LYS A 104 19.61 16.41 -7.57
C LYS A 104 18.21 16.13 -7.09
N ILE A 105 17.98 16.34 -5.79
CA ILE A 105 16.68 16.10 -5.16
C ILE A 105 15.69 17.18 -5.60
N PRO A 106 14.49 16.81 -6.11
CA PRO A 106 13.48 17.79 -6.49
C PRO A 106 12.76 18.41 -5.29
N ALA A 107 11.96 19.44 -5.53
CA ALA A 107 10.99 19.92 -4.54
C ALA A 107 9.95 18.83 -4.24
N GLY A 108 9.59 18.64 -2.96
CA GLY A 108 8.70 17.57 -2.49
C GLY A 108 7.23 17.70 -2.93
N LYS A 109 6.89 18.74 -3.65
CA LYS A 109 5.53 18.99 -4.15
C LYS A 109 5.16 18.20 -5.42
N PHE A 110 6.13 17.56 -6.09
CA PHE A 110 5.86 16.92 -7.37
C PHE A 110 5.35 15.48 -7.23
N SER A 111 5.97 14.68 -6.38
CA SER A 111 5.62 13.29 -6.14
C SER A 111 6.40 12.75 -4.92
N ARG A 112 6.81 11.49 -4.94
CA ARG A 112 7.37 10.72 -3.82
C ARG A 112 8.78 11.13 -3.40
N LEU A 113 9.69 11.39 -4.37
CA LEU A 113 11.06 11.86 -4.10
C LEU A 113 11.06 13.37 -3.91
N GLY A 114 11.66 13.89 -2.83
CA GLY A 114 11.79 15.33 -2.71
C GLY A 114 12.24 15.86 -1.36
N HIS A 115 12.20 17.18 -1.24
CA HIS A 115 12.44 17.88 0.01
C HIS A 115 11.50 19.06 0.21
N VAL A 116 11.19 19.37 1.47
CA VAL A 116 10.49 20.58 1.88
C VAL A 116 11.35 21.30 2.91
N GLY A 117 11.94 22.43 2.50
CA GLY A 117 12.97 23.07 3.31
C GLY A 117 14.16 22.14 3.55
N GLN A 118 14.39 21.76 4.80
CA GLN A 118 15.46 20.84 5.22
C GLN A 118 14.93 19.51 5.74
N SER A 119 13.71 19.14 5.39
CA SER A 119 13.14 17.80 5.53
C SER A 119 13.29 17.06 4.21
N TYR A 120 13.81 15.84 4.24
CA TYR A 120 14.14 15.07 3.05
C TYR A 120 13.46 13.72 3.08
N GLN A 121 12.83 13.36 1.96
CA GLN A 121 12.28 12.04 1.68
C GLN A 121 12.95 11.51 0.42
N ILE A 122 13.77 10.48 0.58
CA ILE A 122 14.67 9.98 -0.46
C ILE A 122 14.23 8.58 -0.86
N THR A 123 13.50 8.54 -1.96
CA THR A 123 12.80 7.37 -2.48
C THR A 123 13.07 7.22 -3.96
N GLN A 124 13.11 6.00 -4.49
CA GLN A 124 13.46 5.70 -5.91
C GLN A 124 14.67 6.50 -6.42
N TRP A 125 15.72 6.58 -5.61
CA TRP A 125 16.79 7.57 -5.75
C TRP A 125 18.09 7.05 -6.37
N PHE A 126 18.27 5.74 -6.46
CA PHE A 126 19.48 5.09 -6.95
C PHE A 126 19.21 4.33 -8.26
N PRO A 127 20.25 4.04 -9.08
CA PRO A 127 20.10 3.18 -10.25
C PRO A 127 19.63 1.78 -9.85
N LYS A 128 18.48 1.33 -10.33
CA LYS A 128 17.87 0.06 -9.90
C LYS A 128 17.63 -0.86 -11.10
N PRO A 129 18.10 -2.13 -11.08
CA PRO A 129 17.77 -3.08 -12.14
C PRO A 129 16.27 -3.26 -12.30
N ALA A 130 15.80 -3.27 -13.55
CA ALA A 130 14.42 -3.64 -13.85
C ALA A 130 14.20 -5.13 -13.60
N VAL A 131 12.95 -5.54 -13.38
CA VAL A 131 12.60 -6.96 -13.28
C VAL A 131 12.71 -7.62 -14.65
N TYR A 132 13.24 -8.84 -14.66
CA TYR A 132 13.23 -9.75 -15.82
C TYR A 132 12.48 -11.02 -15.43
N ASP A 133 11.33 -11.24 -16.04
CA ASP A 133 10.50 -12.42 -15.80
C ASP A 133 10.24 -13.23 -17.10
N LYS A 134 9.27 -14.13 -17.07
CA LYS A 134 8.87 -14.95 -18.24
C LYS A 134 8.41 -14.14 -19.46
N LYS A 135 8.07 -12.87 -19.28
CA LYS A 135 7.68 -11.94 -20.36
C LYS A 135 8.89 -11.11 -20.87
N GLY A 136 10.06 -11.25 -20.26
CA GLY A 136 11.26 -10.46 -20.53
C GLY A 136 11.43 -9.30 -19.55
N TRP A 137 12.16 -8.25 -19.98
CA TRP A 137 12.39 -7.05 -19.20
C TRP A 137 11.12 -6.21 -19.03
N HIS A 138 10.94 -5.65 -17.84
CA HIS A 138 9.89 -4.69 -17.51
C HIS A 138 10.45 -3.27 -17.35
N PRO A 139 10.73 -2.56 -18.48
CA PRO A 139 11.21 -1.17 -18.45
C PRO A 139 10.06 -0.24 -18.08
N MET A 140 10.02 0.23 -16.84
CA MET A 140 8.95 1.10 -16.33
C MET A 140 9.45 2.52 -16.12
N SER A 141 8.86 3.49 -16.82
CA SER A 141 9.02 4.90 -16.47
C SER A 141 8.38 5.19 -15.13
N TYR A 142 8.93 6.15 -14.41
CA TYR A 142 8.32 6.66 -13.19
C TYR A 142 6.99 7.34 -13.50
N LEU A 143 5.93 6.96 -12.78
CA LEU A 143 4.60 7.58 -12.84
C LEU A 143 4.12 7.92 -11.44
N ASP A 144 3.15 8.84 -11.36
CA ASP A 144 2.51 9.23 -10.10
C ASP A 144 1.39 8.26 -9.72
N GLN A 145 0.62 7.78 -10.72
CA GLN A 145 -0.43 6.78 -10.52
C GLN A 145 0.08 5.39 -10.86
N GLY A 146 -0.04 4.50 -9.88
CA GLY A 146 0.46 3.13 -9.92
C GLY A 146 1.89 3.00 -9.41
N GLU A 147 2.11 1.92 -8.66
CA GLU A 147 3.38 1.67 -8.02
C GLU A 147 4.40 0.99 -8.96
N PHE A 148 5.53 0.60 -8.40
CA PHE A 148 6.65 0.10 -9.15
C PHE A 148 6.65 -1.44 -9.17
N TYR A 149 7.44 -1.99 -10.07
CA TYR A 149 7.74 -3.41 -10.13
C TYR A 149 9.24 -3.58 -10.03
N SER A 150 9.72 -4.13 -8.92
CA SER A 150 11.14 -4.17 -8.59
C SER A 150 11.56 -5.55 -8.08
N GLU A 151 12.80 -5.95 -8.39
CA GLU A 151 13.34 -7.24 -8.00
C GLU A 151 13.79 -7.23 -6.54
N PHE A 152 13.62 -8.37 -5.86
CA PHE A 152 14.11 -8.56 -4.49
C PHE A 152 15.62 -8.65 -4.43
N GLY A 153 16.19 -8.00 -3.43
CA GLY A 153 17.64 -7.99 -3.20
C GLY A 153 18.00 -7.89 -1.72
N ASN A 154 19.31 -7.94 -1.48
CA ASN A 154 19.88 -7.64 -0.18
C ASN A 154 20.61 -6.30 -0.27
N TYR A 155 20.33 -5.42 0.67
CA TYR A 155 20.84 -4.06 0.71
C TYR A 155 21.79 -3.87 1.88
N ASP A 156 22.90 -3.15 1.62
CA ASP A 156 23.86 -2.68 2.63
C ASP A 156 24.20 -1.23 2.25
N VAL A 157 23.63 -0.28 2.97
CA VAL A 157 23.64 1.13 2.57
C VAL A 157 24.21 1.98 3.69
N SER A 158 25.19 2.82 3.37
CA SER A 158 25.78 3.80 4.27
C SER A 158 25.39 5.21 3.84
N ILE A 159 24.82 5.98 4.75
CA ILE A 159 24.32 7.34 4.51
C ILE A 159 25.02 8.32 5.43
N THR A 160 25.63 9.36 4.84
CA THR A 160 26.30 10.42 5.61
C THR A 160 25.46 11.69 5.59
N VAL A 161 25.12 12.16 6.79
CA VAL A 161 24.33 13.40 7.01
C VAL A 161 24.98 14.28 8.09
N PRO A 162 24.60 15.58 8.21
CA PRO A 162 24.98 16.36 9.37
C PRO A 162 24.53 15.70 10.67
N GLU A 163 25.37 15.75 11.71
CA GLU A 163 25.24 14.99 12.95
C GLU A 163 23.88 15.17 13.65
N ASN A 164 23.27 16.35 13.54
CA ASN A 164 22.00 16.68 14.19
C ASN A 164 20.74 16.30 13.39
N TYR A 165 20.88 15.59 12.28
CA TYR A 165 19.72 15.00 11.59
C TYR A 165 19.32 13.68 12.26
N ILE A 166 18.03 13.47 12.42
CA ILE A 166 17.45 12.17 12.78
C ILE A 166 17.10 11.49 11.47
N LEU A 167 17.60 10.28 11.25
CA LEU A 167 17.47 9.53 10.02
C LEU A 167 16.98 8.12 10.30
N MET A 168 15.93 7.71 9.56
CA MET A 168 15.48 6.31 9.48
C MET A 168 15.39 5.88 8.02
N ALA A 169 15.57 4.59 7.80
CA ALA A 169 15.64 3.99 6.48
C ALA A 169 15.08 2.57 6.46
N THR A 170 14.89 2.03 5.26
CA THR A 170 14.72 0.59 5.06
C THR A 170 15.85 -0.17 5.73
N GLY A 171 15.50 -1.20 6.54
CA GLY A 171 16.45 -2.12 7.15
C GLY A 171 16.97 -1.72 8.52
N ASN A 172 17.76 -2.63 9.06
CA ASN A 172 18.27 -2.56 10.41
C ASN A 172 19.47 -1.62 10.51
N LEU A 173 19.37 -0.59 11.36
CA LEU A 173 20.48 0.30 11.70
C LEU A 173 21.57 -0.47 12.45
N GLN A 174 22.83 -0.34 12.00
CA GLN A 174 23.97 -1.07 12.52
C GLN A 174 24.78 -0.28 13.56
N ASN A 175 24.59 1.04 13.66
CA ASN A 175 25.35 1.93 14.53
C ASN A 175 24.77 1.95 15.94
N LYS A 176 25.46 1.35 16.90
CA LYS A 176 24.99 1.23 18.30
C LYS A 176 24.78 2.59 18.98
N GLU A 177 25.66 3.54 18.71
CA GLU A 177 25.58 4.89 19.27
C GLU A 177 24.32 5.61 18.77
N GLU A 178 23.96 5.44 17.50
CA GLU A 178 22.73 6.03 16.96
C GLU A 178 21.48 5.35 17.51
N ILE A 179 21.51 4.03 17.69
CA ILE A 179 20.40 3.30 18.35
C ILE A 179 20.20 3.82 19.78
N THR A 180 21.28 4.08 20.51
CA THR A 180 21.19 4.67 21.85
C THR A 180 20.59 6.07 21.78
N PHE A 181 21.07 6.92 20.87
CA PHE A 181 20.54 8.26 20.65
C PHE A 181 19.04 8.24 20.32
N LEU A 182 18.60 7.34 19.44
CA LEU A 182 17.15 7.20 19.10
C LEU A 182 16.32 6.74 20.31
N ASN A 183 16.85 5.85 21.15
CA ASN A 183 16.18 5.45 22.39
C ASN A 183 16.06 6.62 23.38
N GLU A 184 17.11 7.44 23.52
CA GLU A 184 17.08 8.64 24.36
C GLU A 184 16.05 9.65 23.85
N LYS A 185 15.98 9.84 22.53
CA LYS A 185 14.97 10.69 21.88
C LYS A 185 13.54 10.15 22.09
N ALA A 186 13.34 8.85 22.10
CA ALA A 186 12.04 8.26 22.40
C ALA A 186 11.61 8.57 23.84
N ILE A 187 12.50 8.42 24.82
CA ILE A 187 12.24 8.76 26.23
C ILE A 187 11.93 10.26 26.37
N GLU A 188 12.70 11.13 25.69
CA GLU A 188 12.44 12.57 25.67
C GLU A 188 11.04 12.89 25.15
N THR A 189 10.65 12.25 24.04
CA THR A 189 9.32 12.46 23.42
C THR A 189 8.19 11.97 24.32
N GLU A 190 8.33 10.80 24.94
CA GLU A 190 7.36 10.28 25.91
C GLU A 190 7.18 11.24 27.10
N GLN A 191 8.28 11.82 27.61
CA GLN A 191 8.21 12.80 28.68
C GLN A 191 7.48 14.07 28.24
N LEU A 192 7.72 14.55 27.01
CA LEU A 192 7.00 15.71 26.45
C LEU A 192 5.49 15.44 26.33
N ILE A 193 5.10 14.22 25.99
CA ILE A 193 3.69 13.80 25.92
C ILE A 193 3.07 13.79 27.33
N GLN A 194 3.74 13.16 28.30
CA GLN A 194 3.28 13.10 29.71
C GLN A 194 3.12 14.49 30.32
N ASP A 195 4.04 15.40 30.02
CA ASP A 195 4.01 16.78 30.49
C ASP A 195 3.03 17.67 29.72
N ASN A 196 2.31 17.15 28.71
CA ASN A 196 1.45 17.94 27.83
C ASN A 196 2.17 19.08 27.09
N LYS A 197 3.44 18.89 26.72
CA LYS A 197 4.28 19.89 26.06
C LYS A 197 4.35 19.75 24.53
N LEU A 198 3.73 18.72 23.95
CA LEU A 198 3.62 18.59 22.50
C LEU A 198 2.29 19.15 21.98
N PRO A 199 2.30 19.86 20.83
CA PRO A 199 3.47 20.26 20.05
C PRO A 199 4.28 21.34 20.77
N ILE A 200 5.58 21.36 20.55
CA ILE A 200 6.45 22.46 21.03
C ILE A 200 6.01 23.75 20.33
N ARG A 201 5.87 24.83 21.12
CA ARG A 201 5.42 26.12 20.64
C ARG A 201 6.53 27.16 20.70
N ASN A 202 6.57 28.02 19.70
CA ASN A 202 7.48 29.17 19.68
C ASN A 202 7.01 30.30 20.64
N GLU A 203 7.78 31.37 20.73
CA GLU A 203 7.49 32.54 21.58
C GLU A 203 6.13 33.21 21.31
N TYR A 204 5.55 33.00 20.12
CA TYR A 204 4.22 33.51 19.74
C TYR A 204 3.09 32.50 20.00
N GLY A 205 3.35 31.38 20.69
CA GLY A 205 2.38 30.34 21.00
C GLY A 205 1.96 29.49 19.79
N ARG A 206 2.64 29.62 18.64
CA ARG A 206 2.40 28.81 17.43
C ARG A 206 3.27 27.55 17.47
N ARG A 207 2.86 26.49 16.76
CA ARG A 207 3.72 25.29 16.58
C ARG A 207 5.08 25.73 16.03
N ASP A 208 6.16 25.28 16.66
CA ASP A 208 7.51 25.55 16.18
C ASP A 208 7.85 24.60 15.03
N LEU A 209 7.83 25.13 13.84
CA LEU A 209 8.18 24.43 12.60
C LEU A 209 9.54 24.90 12.05
N SER A 210 10.30 25.67 12.82
CA SER A 210 11.60 26.20 12.40
C SER A 210 12.64 25.08 12.27
N PHE A 211 13.57 25.24 11.34
CA PHE A 211 14.67 24.30 11.19
C PHE A 211 15.88 24.76 12.04
N PRO A 212 16.37 23.94 12.96
CA PRO A 212 17.64 24.20 13.61
C PRO A 212 18.78 24.30 12.59
N ARG A 213 19.83 25.06 12.90
CA ARG A 213 21.01 25.13 12.03
C ARG A 213 21.65 23.75 11.88
N SER A 214 22.03 23.36 10.67
CA SER A 214 22.73 22.10 10.42
C SER A 214 24.10 22.09 11.10
N SER A 215 24.44 20.98 11.72
CA SER A 215 25.78 20.74 12.29
C SER A 215 26.84 20.80 11.18
N LYS A 216 28.03 21.28 11.53
CA LYS A 216 29.20 21.19 10.64
C LYS A 216 29.86 19.81 10.67
N LYS A 217 29.64 19.06 11.76
CA LYS A 217 30.06 17.66 11.87
C LYS A 217 29.05 16.77 11.16
N THR A 218 29.53 15.65 10.67
CA THR A 218 28.70 14.64 10.00
C THR A 218 28.77 13.32 10.75
N LYS A 219 27.75 12.49 10.56
CA LYS A 219 27.70 11.09 10.97
C LYS A 219 27.39 10.21 9.77
N THR A 220 27.89 8.99 9.78
CA THR A 220 27.59 7.97 8.76
C THR A 220 26.84 6.82 9.42
N LEU A 221 25.65 6.54 8.91
CA LEU A 221 24.76 5.50 9.40
C LEU A 221 24.67 4.37 8.38
N ARG A 222 24.83 3.13 8.83
CA ARG A 222 24.77 1.94 8.00
C ARG A 222 23.51 1.16 8.31
N PHE A 223 22.76 0.81 7.25
CA PHE A 223 21.54 0.01 7.30
C PHE A 223 21.71 -1.25 6.45
N THR A 224 21.21 -2.38 6.94
CA THR A 224 21.24 -3.65 6.20
C THR A 224 19.87 -4.29 6.18
N GLN A 225 19.44 -4.79 5.03
CA GLN A 225 18.20 -5.53 4.90
C GLN A 225 18.31 -6.60 3.83
N LYS A 226 17.72 -7.77 4.11
CA LYS A 226 17.58 -8.86 3.14
C LYS A 226 16.15 -8.93 2.63
N ASN A 227 16.01 -9.44 1.41
CA ASN A 227 14.71 -9.75 0.79
C ASN A 227 13.76 -8.54 0.73
N VAL A 228 14.26 -7.40 0.27
CA VAL A 228 13.43 -6.21 -0.03
C VAL A 228 13.64 -5.79 -1.48
N HIS A 229 12.66 -5.14 -2.06
CA HIS A 229 12.69 -4.72 -3.47
C HIS A 229 13.04 -3.23 -3.65
N ASP A 230 13.16 -2.48 -2.57
CA ASP A 230 13.54 -1.06 -2.58
C ASP A 230 14.27 -0.67 -1.30
N PHE A 231 14.86 0.52 -1.31
CA PHE A 231 15.51 1.14 -0.17
C PHE A 231 15.20 2.63 -0.13
N ALA A 232 14.42 3.05 0.85
CA ALA A 232 14.07 4.45 1.09
C ALA A 232 14.64 4.95 2.42
N TRP A 233 14.83 6.26 2.54
CA TRP A 233 15.24 6.88 3.78
C TRP A 233 14.67 8.29 3.93
N PHE A 234 14.42 8.67 5.18
CA PHE A 234 13.80 9.94 5.58
C PHE A 234 14.64 10.59 6.65
N THR A 235 14.75 11.91 6.61
CA THR A 235 15.56 12.63 7.58
C THR A 235 15.09 14.05 7.81
N ASP A 236 14.98 14.44 9.07
CA ASP A 236 14.66 15.78 9.53
C ASP A 236 15.34 16.05 10.90
N LYS A 237 15.72 17.27 11.15
CA LYS A 237 16.32 17.68 12.43
C LYS A 237 15.29 17.90 13.54
N ARG A 238 14.03 17.93 13.20
CA ARG A 238 12.90 18.27 14.07
C ARG A 238 12.09 17.05 14.51
N TYR A 239 12.48 15.84 14.08
CA TYR A 239 11.73 14.65 14.44
C TYR A 239 11.69 14.43 15.94
N HIS A 240 10.49 14.27 16.46
CA HIS A 240 10.21 13.53 17.69
C HIS A 240 10.24 12.04 17.34
N VAL A 241 10.64 11.22 18.29
CA VAL A 241 10.75 9.77 18.08
C VAL A 241 9.90 9.07 19.14
N LEU A 242 9.06 8.13 18.72
CA LEU A 242 8.44 7.17 19.62
C LEU A 242 8.93 5.76 19.29
N LYS A 243 8.96 4.91 20.29
CA LYS A 243 9.39 3.52 20.16
C LYS A 243 8.44 2.60 20.90
N GLY A 244 8.11 1.50 20.28
CA GLY A 244 7.34 0.41 20.88
C GLY A 244 7.82 -0.94 20.40
N SER A 245 7.01 -1.95 20.67
CA SER A 245 7.23 -3.29 20.15
C SER A 245 5.95 -4.11 20.18
N VAL A 246 5.89 -5.10 19.30
CA VAL A 246 4.81 -6.09 19.25
C VAL A 246 5.39 -7.49 19.12
N THR A 247 4.84 -8.44 19.86
CA THR A 247 5.24 -9.85 19.81
C THR A 247 4.30 -10.59 18.87
N LEU A 248 4.85 -11.27 17.86
CA LEU A 248 4.08 -12.03 16.88
C LEU A 248 3.52 -13.31 17.51
N PRO A 249 2.26 -13.70 17.17
CA PRO A 249 1.55 -14.74 17.90
C PRO A 249 2.07 -16.16 17.64
N LYS A 250 2.61 -16.46 16.45
CA LYS A 250 3.06 -17.81 16.07
C LYS A 250 4.52 -18.06 16.45
N SER A 251 5.42 -17.14 16.07
CA SER A 251 6.88 -17.28 16.25
C SER A 251 7.39 -16.75 17.58
N ASN A 252 6.61 -15.97 18.33
CA ASN A 252 7.03 -15.15 19.48
C ASN A 252 8.15 -14.17 19.13
N LYS A 253 8.35 -13.84 17.85
CA LYS A 253 9.31 -12.83 17.43
C LYS A 253 8.84 -11.45 17.89
N ASN A 254 9.74 -10.68 18.47
CA ASN A 254 9.46 -9.31 18.87
C ASN A 254 9.87 -8.34 17.76
N ILE A 255 8.93 -7.55 17.27
CA ILE A 255 9.13 -6.55 16.22
C ILE A 255 9.21 -5.17 16.87
N THR A 256 10.27 -4.43 16.59
CA THR A 256 10.39 -3.05 17.08
C THR A 256 9.55 -2.11 16.21
N THR A 257 8.76 -1.24 16.83
CA THR A 257 7.98 -0.22 16.13
C THR A 257 8.53 1.17 16.41
N TRP A 258 8.65 1.99 15.37
CA TRP A 258 9.17 3.35 15.45
C TRP A 258 8.20 4.33 14.79
N ALA A 259 7.98 5.48 15.43
CA ALA A 259 7.26 6.58 14.82
C ALA A 259 8.11 7.86 14.91
N LEU A 260 8.31 8.51 13.75
CA LEU A 260 9.06 9.75 13.63
C LEU A 260 8.14 10.84 13.11
N PHE A 261 7.96 11.92 13.86
CA PHE A 261 7.04 12.98 13.47
C PHE A 261 7.54 14.35 13.89
N THR A 262 7.01 15.38 13.24
CA THR A 262 7.32 16.77 13.51
C THR A 262 6.23 17.44 14.37
N ASN A 263 6.44 18.68 14.77
CA ASN A 263 5.42 19.45 15.48
C ASN A 263 4.15 19.72 14.62
N ASN A 264 4.15 19.38 13.33
CA ASN A 264 3.05 19.71 12.42
C ASN A 264 1.72 19.09 12.89
N GLU A 265 1.71 17.79 13.16
CA GLU A 265 0.54 17.04 13.65
C GLU A 265 0.85 16.24 14.93
N ALA A 266 1.80 16.72 15.75
CA ALA A 266 2.29 15.99 16.92
C ALA A 266 1.18 15.51 17.88
N GLU A 267 0.07 16.23 17.96
CA GLU A 267 -1.07 15.82 18.78
C GLU A 267 -1.71 14.51 18.32
N LEU A 268 -1.68 14.25 17.00
CA LEU A 268 -2.27 13.04 16.42
C LEU A 268 -1.34 11.83 16.56
N TRP A 269 -0.03 12.06 16.51
CA TRP A 269 1.00 11.00 16.49
C TRP A 269 1.25 10.33 17.85
N LYS A 270 0.65 10.82 18.92
CA LYS A 270 0.84 10.25 20.28
C LYS A 270 0.49 8.77 20.37
N GLU A 271 -0.53 8.34 19.62
CA GLU A 271 -1.03 6.96 19.61
C GLU A 271 -0.44 6.12 18.43
N SER A 272 0.48 6.68 17.66
CA SER A 272 1.01 6.05 16.44
C SER A 272 1.68 4.69 16.67
N ILE A 273 2.26 4.47 17.86
CA ILE A 273 2.84 3.17 18.24
C ILE A 273 1.76 2.10 18.38
N GLU A 274 0.59 2.43 18.92
CA GLU A 274 -0.55 1.50 18.98
C GLU A 274 -0.96 1.10 17.56
N TYR A 275 -1.11 2.07 16.65
CA TYR A 275 -1.50 1.81 15.26
C TYR A 275 -0.48 0.93 14.52
N LEU A 276 0.83 1.17 14.72
CA LEU A 276 1.90 0.34 14.17
C LEU A 276 1.88 -1.09 14.72
N ASN A 277 1.66 -1.23 16.03
CA ASN A 277 1.57 -2.54 16.69
C ASN A 277 0.35 -3.31 16.18
N ASP A 278 -0.81 -2.66 16.10
CA ASP A 278 -2.05 -3.25 15.60
C ASP A 278 -1.89 -3.70 14.15
N ALA A 279 -1.39 -2.84 13.25
CA ALA A 279 -1.13 -3.21 11.87
C ALA A 279 -0.23 -4.44 11.78
N THR A 280 0.91 -4.41 12.48
CA THR A 280 1.87 -5.52 12.45
C THR A 280 1.27 -6.81 12.97
N LEU A 281 0.45 -6.75 14.02
CA LEU A 281 -0.21 -7.91 14.62
C LEU A 281 -1.29 -8.49 13.70
N TYR A 282 -2.25 -7.68 13.25
CA TYR A 282 -3.39 -8.15 12.48
C TYR A 282 -2.99 -8.67 11.10
N PHE A 283 -2.09 -7.99 10.40
CA PHE A 283 -1.55 -8.52 9.14
C PHE A 283 -0.76 -9.81 9.34
N SER A 284 0.02 -9.92 10.45
CA SER A 284 0.73 -11.16 10.77
C SER A 284 -0.21 -12.33 11.06
N GLU A 285 -1.35 -12.07 11.67
CA GLU A 285 -2.36 -13.07 11.99
C GLU A 285 -3.14 -13.52 10.75
N TRP A 286 -3.63 -12.58 9.95
CA TRP A 286 -4.57 -12.86 8.87
C TRP A 286 -3.91 -13.19 7.54
N VAL A 287 -2.71 -12.68 7.29
CA VAL A 287 -2.00 -12.87 6.01
C VAL A 287 -0.81 -13.79 6.18
N GLY A 288 0.10 -13.46 7.10
CA GLY A 288 1.32 -14.23 7.38
C GLY A 288 2.29 -13.43 8.23
N GLU A 289 3.08 -14.08 9.07
CA GLU A 289 3.94 -13.38 10.03
C GLU A 289 4.97 -12.46 9.38
N TYR A 290 5.11 -11.26 9.95
CA TYR A 290 6.06 -10.23 9.51
C TYR A 290 7.51 -10.74 9.61
N PRO A 291 8.25 -10.78 8.51
CA PRO A 291 9.56 -11.44 8.51
C PRO A 291 10.70 -10.54 9.00
N TYR A 292 10.52 -9.22 9.00
CA TYR A 292 11.56 -8.26 9.33
C TYR A 292 11.59 -7.93 10.83
N ASP A 293 12.59 -7.14 11.29
CA ASP A 293 12.83 -6.90 12.72
C ASP A 293 12.21 -5.61 13.24
N HIS A 294 11.83 -4.71 12.33
CA HIS A 294 11.17 -3.46 12.69
C HIS A 294 10.16 -3.02 11.64
N VAL A 295 9.28 -2.11 12.04
CA VAL A 295 8.41 -1.33 11.18
C VAL A 295 8.43 0.13 11.65
N THR A 296 8.44 1.07 10.71
CA THR A 296 8.59 2.50 11.01
C THR A 296 7.55 3.30 10.24
N ALA A 297 6.87 4.25 10.89
CA ALA A 297 6.08 5.28 10.24
C ALA A 297 6.76 6.65 10.41
N VAL A 298 6.77 7.44 9.35
CA VAL A 298 7.41 8.76 9.30
C VAL A 298 6.42 9.82 8.85
N ASP A 299 6.27 10.90 9.61
CA ASP A 299 5.55 12.10 9.19
C ASP A 299 6.32 12.78 8.04
N GLY A 300 5.72 12.78 6.86
CA GLY A 300 6.30 13.32 5.64
C GLY A 300 5.39 14.36 4.99
N THR A 301 5.95 15.02 4.00
CA THR A 301 5.26 16.07 3.24
C THR A 301 5.17 15.67 1.77
N ILE A 302 4.70 14.44 1.51
CA ILE A 302 4.53 13.96 0.15
C ILE A 302 3.29 14.55 -0.50
N SER A 303 3.33 14.71 -1.82
CA SER A 303 2.19 15.14 -2.63
C SER A 303 1.52 14.00 -3.39
N ALA A 304 1.96 12.76 -3.18
CA ALA A 304 1.45 11.56 -3.84
C ALA A 304 0.44 10.80 -2.95
N GLY A 305 -0.64 11.46 -2.51
CA GLY A 305 -1.68 10.81 -1.72
C GLY A 305 -1.53 10.95 -0.21
N GLY A 306 -2.19 10.05 0.55
CA GLY A 306 -2.24 10.06 2.02
C GLY A 306 -1.01 9.47 2.70
N GLY A 307 -0.30 8.59 2.01
CA GLY A 307 0.92 7.93 2.47
C GLY A 307 1.67 7.32 1.30
N MET A 308 2.75 6.62 1.61
CA MET A 308 3.53 5.83 0.66
C MET A 308 4.33 4.77 1.39
N GLU A 309 4.26 3.58 0.87
CA GLU A 309 4.90 2.39 1.39
C GLU A 309 6.33 2.20 0.87
N TYR A 310 7.23 1.89 1.78
CA TYR A 310 8.56 1.38 1.47
C TYR A 310 8.89 0.22 2.42
N PRO A 311 9.73 -0.73 2.04
CA PRO A 311 10.04 -1.85 2.90
C PRO A 311 10.53 -1.41 4.29
N ASN A 312 9.86 -1.84 5.33
CA ASN A 312 10.07 -1.54 6.75
C ASN A 312 9.82 -0.07 7.19
N ILE A 313 9.60 0.85 6.27
CA ILE A 313 9.44 2.27 6.58
C ILE A 313 8.40 2.88 5.65
N THR A 314 7.35 3.43 6.22
CA THR A 314 6.29 4.08 5.47
C THR A 314 6.25 5.57 5.79
N VAL A 315 5.94 6.40 4.82
CA VAL A 315 5.78 7.84 5.01
C VAL A 315 4.30 8.20 4.98
N ILE A 316 3.87 8.98 5.95
CA ILE A 316 2.47 9.39 6.15
C ILE A 316 2.36 10.88 5.85
N GLY A 317 1.40 11.24 5.02
CA GLY A 317 1.05 12.64 4.76
C GLY A 317 0.20 13.25 5.87
N THR A 318 -0.24 14.48 5.69
CA THR A 318 -1.10 15.17 6.65
C THR A 318 -2.46 14.50 6.77
N SER A 319 -2.84 14.08 7.97
CA SER A 319 -4.04 13.26 8.23
C SER A 319 -5.24 14.04 8.72
N GLY A 320 -5.02 15.17 9.40
CA GLY A 320 -6.06 16.08 9.88
C GLY A 320 -6.85 15.62 11.10
N ASN A 321 -6.91 14.33 11.41
CA ASN A 321 -7.53 13.77 12.61
C ASN A 321 -6.96 12.38 12.95
N SER A 322 -7.16 11.92 14.19
CA SER A 322 -6.59 10.66 14.69
C SER A 322 -7.05 9.44 13.90
N MET A 323 -8.34 9.35 13.56
CA MET A 323 -8.89 8.25 12.76
C MET A 323 -8.28 8.20 11.36
N GLY A 324 -8.07 9.36 10.72
CA GLY A 324 -7.39 9.44 9.44
C GLY A 324 -5.94 8.95 9.55
N LEU A 325 -5.23 9.35 10.60
CA LEU A 325 -3.86 8.90 10.84
C LEU A 325 -3.79 7.39 11.08
N GLU A 326 -4.68 6.85 11.91
CA GLU A 326 -4.78 5.42 12.17
C GLU A 326 -5.03 4.63 10.89
N THR A 327 -6.07 5.01 10.13
CA THR A 327 -6.42 4.35 8.86
C THR A 327 -5.25 4.34 7.89
N VAL A 328 -4.56 5.48 7.71
CA VAL A 328 -3.42 5.57 6.79
C VAL A 328 -2.23 4.76 7.31
N ILE A 329 -1.91 4.78 8.61
CA ILE A 329 -0.83 3.94 9.15
C ILE A 329 -1.13 2.45 8.93
N ILE A 330 -2.37 1.99 9.19
CA ILE A 330 -2.77 0.60 8.97
C ILE A 330 -2.60 0.24 7.49
N HIS A 331 -3.03 1.10 6.59
CA HIS A 331 -2.93 0.93 5.14
C HIS A 331 -1.46 0.83 4.69
N GLU A 332 -0.65 1.84 5.00
CA GLU A 332 0.74 1.91 4.55
C GLU A 332 1.65 0.84 5.16
N VAL A 333 1.38 0.42 6.39
CA VAL A 333 2.08 -0.72 7.00
C VAL A 333 1.68 -2.02 6.31
N GLY A 334 0.43 -2.15 5.92
CA GLY A 334 -0.11 -3.33 5.23
C GLY A 334 0.58 -3.64 3.91
N HIS A 335 1.04 -2.61 3.22
CA HIS A 335 1.85 -2.76 2.01
C HIS A 335 3.21 -3.45 2.22
N ASN A 336 3.68 -3.62 3.46
CA ASN A 336 4.80 -4.52 3.70
C ASN A 336 4.47 -5.97 3.29
N TRP A 337 3.21 -6.39 3.36
CA TRP A 337 2.75 -7.71 2.91
C TRP A 337 2.40 -7.71 1.44
N TYR A 338 1.49 -6.82 1.03
CA TYR A 338 1.10 -6.64 -0.36
C TYR A 338 2.05 -5.64 -1.01
N TYR A 339 2.59 -5.93 -2.17
CA TYR A 339 3.70 -5.24 -2.81
C TYR A 339 5.06 -5.48 -2.14
N GLY A 340 5.24 -5.24 -0.83
CA GLY A 340 6.53 -5.32 -0.14
C GLY A 340 7.11 -6.74 -0.06
N ILE A 341 6.30 -7.74 0.31
CA ILE A 341 6.69 -9.15 0.43
C ILE A 341 6.11 -9.98 -0.72
N LEU A 342 4.87 -9.73 -1.10
CA LEU A 342 4.19 -10.30 -2.26
C LEU A 342 4.38 -9.35 -3.44
N GLY A 343 5.58 -9.35 -4.06
CA GLY A 343 6.02 -8.36 -5.05
C GLY A 343 5.37 -8.51 -6.43
N ASN A 344 4.06 -8.43 -6.52
CA ASN A 344 3.35 -8.47 -7.79
C ASN A 344 3.71 -7.29 -8.71
N ASN A 345 3.46 -7.44 -10.01
CA ASN A 345 3.54 -6.32 -10.93
C ASN A 345 2.33 -5.40 -10.74
N GLU A 346 2.49 -4.41 -9.89
CA GLU A 346 1.44 -3.49 -9.49
C GLU A 346 1.03 -2.57 -10.65
N ARG A 347 1.96 -2.24 -11.57
CA ARG A 347 1.65 -1.47 -12.76
C ARG A 347 0.58 -2.13 -13.64
N ASP A 348 0.59 -3.47 -13.72
CA ASP A 348 -0.38 -4.24 -14.50
C ASP A 348 -1.58 -4.72 -13.66
N ASN A 349 -1.42 -4.86 -12.34
CA ASN A 349 -2.39 -5.50 -11.46
C ASN A 349 -2.45 -4.81 -10.09
N ALA A 350 -2.70 -3.50 -10.07
CA ALA A 350 -2.76 -2.68 -8.85
C ALA A 350 -3.73 -3.22 -7.78
N TRP A 351 -4.78 -3.91 -8.20
CA TRP A 351 -5.75 -4.52 -7.28
C TRP A 351 -5.16 -5.61 -6.36
N MET A 352 -4.04 -6.25 -6.76
CA MET A 352 -3.38 -7.28 -5.95
C MET A 352 -2.59 -6.70 -4.79
N ASP A 353 -2.31 -5.43 -4.84
CA ASP A 353 -1.67 -4.64 -3.81
C ASP A 353 -2.72 -3.83 -3.06
N GLU A 354 -3.11 -2.71 -3.58
CA GLU A 354 -4.01 -1.74 -2.98
C GLU A 354 -5.37 -2.31 -2.57
N GLY A 355 -5.91 -3.18 -3.42
CA GLY A 355 -7.22 -3.77 -3.18
C GLY A 355 -7.23 -4.84 -2.09
N LEU A 356 -6.20 -5.69 -2.03
CA LEU A 356 -6.04 -6.66 -0.94
C LEU A 356 -5.73 -5.95 0.37
N ASN A 357 -4.92 -4.90 0.32
CA ASN A 357 -4.60 -4.08 1.46
C ASN A 357 -5.86 -3.38 2.02
N THR A 358 -6.66 -2.76 1.15
CA THR A 358 -7.97 -2.18 1.53
C THR A 358 -8.92 -3.21 2.14
N TYR A 359 -8.89 -4.47 1.69
CA TYR A 359 -9.68 -5.53 2.31
C TYR A 359 -9.28 -5.76 3.77
N ILE A 360 -7.98 -5.81 4.09
CA ILE A 360 -7.50 -5.96 5.47
C ILE A 360 -7.83 -4.72 6.30
N GLU A 361 -7.71 -3.52 5.73
CA GLU A 361 -8.14 -2.26 6.37
C GLU A 361 -9.62 -2.32 6.78
N ILE A 362 -10.52 -2.72 5.87
CA ILE A 362 -11.94 -2.92 6.19
C ILE A 362 -12.10 -3.90 7.36
N ARG A 363 -11.40 -5.03 7.32
CA ARG A 363 -11.47 -6.07 8.36
C ARG A 363 -10.97 -5.54 9.71
N TYR A 364 -9.85 -4.83 9.72
CA TYR A 364 -9.32 -4.19 10.91
C TYR A 364 -10.31 -3.21 11.53
N MET A 365 -10.89 -2.34 10.72
CA MET A 365 -11.86 -1.35 11.19
C MET A 365 -13.15 -1.99 11.72
N GLU A 366 -13.60 -3.10 11.14
CA GLU A 366 -14.74 -3.88 11.65
C GLU A 366 -14.43 -4.54 13.01
N GLU A 367 -13.19 -5.05 13.19
CA GLU A 367 -12.75 -5.69 14.44
C GLU A 367 -12.58 -4.67 15.57
N LYS A 368 -11.87 -3.58 15.31
CA LYS A 368 -11.58 -2.56 16.32
C LYS A 368 -12.79 -1.65 16.62
N TYR A 369 -13.62 -1.39 15.62
CA TYR A 369 -14.76 -0.47 15.71
C TYR A 369 -16.09 -1.12 15.25
N PRO A 370 -16.59 -2.17 15.92
CA PRO A 370 -17.73 -2.97 15.46
C PRO A 370 -19.05 -2.18 15.38
N ASN A 371 -19.14 -1.02 16.02
CA ASN A 371 -20.31 -0.13 15.95
C ASN A 371 -20.11 1.07 15.00
N GLY A 372 -19.11 1.00 14.14
CA GLY A 372 -18.67 2.13 13.33
C GLY A 372 -17.99 3.24 14.15
N TYR A 373 -17.49 4.24 13.48
CA TYR A 373 -16.80 5.38 14.09
C TYR A 373 -17.32 6.71 13.55
N ILE A 374 -17.19 7.74 14.37
CA ILE A 374 -17.54 9.10 13.98
C ILE A 374 -16.26 9.83 13.57
N ARG A 375 -16.13 10.17 12.28
CA ARG A 375 -15.07 11.08 11.83
C ARG A 375 -15.32 12.46 12.42
N LYS A 376 -14.75 12.72 13.59
CA LYS A 376 -14.75 14.07 14.17
C LYS A 376 -13.77 14.92 13.37
N ASN A 377 -14.28 15.93 12.67
CA ASN A 377 -13.42 17.00 12.19
C ASN A 377 -12.93 17.79 13.41
N ASP A 378 -11.71 17.55 13.86
CA ASP A 378 -11.06 18.31 14.93
C ASP A 378 -10.77 19.79 14.55
N SER A 379 -10.97 20.16 13.29
CA SER A 379 -10.88 21.54 12.81
C SER A 379 -12.15 22.34 13.16
N SER A 380 -12.43 22.50 14.46
CA SER A 380 -13.60 23.24 14.98
C SER A 380 -13.54 24.76 14.79
N LYS A 381 -12.89 25.30 13.76
CA LYS A 381 -12.82 26.74 13.50
C LYS A 381 -13.75 27.27 12.40
N ASN A 382 -14.43 26.41 11.65
CA ASN A 382 -15.44 26.88 10.71
C ASN A 382 -16.83 26.48 11.19
N LYS A 383 -17.44 27.29 12.02
CA LYS A 383 -18.88 27.23 12.32
C LYS A 383 -19.68 27.61 11.06
N THR A 384 -19.79 26.69 10.12
CA THR A 384 -20.86 26.75 9.14
C THR A 384 -22.15 26.35 9.84
N ARG A 385 -23.18 27.18 9.73
CA ARG A 385 -24.55 26.88 10.18
C ARG A 385 -25.07 25.67 9.41
N GLY A 386 -24.86 24.46 9.95
CA GLY A 386 -25.39 23.21 9.41
C GLY A 386 -25.58 22.23 10.55
N ILE A 387 -26.65 21.46 10.51
CA ILE A 387 -26.91 20.35 11.42
C ILE A 387 -25.84 19.30 11.15
N THR A 388 -24.86 19.15 12.05
CA THR A 388 -23.89 18.08 11.97
C THR A 388 -24.58 16.80 12.42
N ILE A 389 -24.98 15.96 11.49
CA ILE A 389 -25.52 14.64 11.79
C ILE A 389 -24.30 13.74 12.02
N ASN A 390 -23.97 13.44 13.27
CA ASN A 390 -22.95 12.48 13.65
C ASN A 390 -23.52 11.06 13.50
N ILE A 391 -23.49 10.50 12.31
CA ILE A 391 -23.83 9.10 12.06
C ILE A 391 -22.51 8.32 12.09
N PRO A 392 -22.36 7.29 12.96
CA PRO A 392 -21.23 6.38 12.86
C PRO A 392 -21.22 5.73 11.47
N LEU A 393 -20.10 5.79 10.78
CA LEU A 393 -19.90 5.13 9.50
C LEU A 393 -18.96 3.93 9.69
N GLU A 394 -19.32 2.80 9.13
CA GLU A 394 -18.44 1.66 8.99
C GLU A 394 -17.50 1.88 7.79
N GLU A 395 -16.25 1.45 7.86
CA GLU A 395 -15.31 1.59 6.75
C GLU A 395 -15.86 0.96 5.47
N LYS A 396 -16.44 -0.21 5.58
CA LYS A 396 -17.13 -0.87 4.46
C LYS A 396 -18.19 0.00 3.78
N GLN A 397 -18.91 0.85 4.52
CA GLN A 397 -19.88 1.78 3.93
C GLN A 397 -19.20 2.90 3.14
N ILE A 398 -18.06 3.38 3.62
CA ILE A 398 -17.26 4.40 2.93
C ILE A 398 -16.74 3.83 1.62
N GLN A 399 -16.15 2.64 1.65
CA GLN A 399 -15.68 1.94 0.46
C GLN A 399 -16.81 1.66 -0.52
N ARG A 400 -18.00 1.30 -0.02
CA ARG A 400 -19.20 1.12 -0.85
C ARG A 400 -19.61 2.39 -1.58
N ILE A 401 -19.56 3.54 -0.94
CA ILE A 401 -19.85 4.84 -1.56
C ILE A 401 -18.84 5.13 -2.67
N GLY A 402 -17.54 4.93 -2.40
CA GLY A 402 -16.46 5.10 -3.38
C GLY A 402 -16.68 4.26 -4.64
N TYR A 403 -16.98 2.98 -4.50
CA TYR A 403 -17.30 2.09 -5.61
C TYR A 403 -18.58 2.50 -6.35
N GLN A 404 -19.68 2.72 -5.62
CA GLN A 404 -20.99 2.94 -6.23
C GLN A 404 -21.09 4.25 -6.99
N PHE A 405 -20.28 5.23 -6.69
CA PHE A 405 -20.34 6.54 -7.34
C PHE A 405 -20.18 6.44 -8.86
N ASN A 406 -19.22 5.69 -9.36
CA ASN A 406 -19.05 5.44 -10.79
C ASN A 406 -19.85 4.25 -11.31
N ALA A 407 -19.93 3.17 -10.53
CA ALA A 407 -20.59 1.94 -10.93
C ALA A 407 -22.10 2.13 -11.22
N SER A 408 -22.79 2.98 -10.42
CA SER A 408 -24.21 3.28 -10.66
C SER A 408 -24.50 4.04 -11.97
N ARG A 409 -23.47 4.68 -12.52
CA ARG A 409 -23.53 5.45 -13.77
C ARG A 409 -22.93 4.72 -14.96
N ASN A 410 -22.41 3.49 -14.77
CA ASN A 410 -21.66 2.71 -15.76
C ASN A 410 -20.40 3.42 -16.27
N PHE A 411 -19.73 4.18 -15.40
CA PHE A 411 -18.42 4.80 -15.67
C PHE A 411 -17.26 4.03 -15.03
N ASP A 412 -17.56 2.91 -14.37
CA ASP A 412 -16.57 2.05 -13.73
C ASP A 412 -15.72 1.28 -14.77
N GLN A 413 -14.46 1.08 -14.43
CA GLN A 413 -13.47 0.38 -15.23
C GLN A 413 -13.21 -1.02 -14.67
N PRO A 414 -12.82 -2.01 -15.54
CA PRO A 414 -12.38 -3.33 -15.06
C PRO A 414 -11.14 -3.24 -14.17
N LEU A 415 -11.01 -4.13 -13.19
CA LEU A 415 -9.85 -4.13 -12.29
C LEU A 415 -8.56 -4.60 -12.96
N GLN A 416 -8.67 -5.52 -13.93
CA GLN A 416 -7.52 -6.01 -14.68
C GLN A 416 -7.20 -5.08 -15.86
N MET A 417 -6.63 -3.93 -15.51
CA MET A 417 -6.10 -2.96 -16.46
C MET A 417 -4.81 -2.35 -15.86
N GLY A 418 -3.92 -1.84 -16.71
CA GLY A 418 -2.73 -1.15 -16.23
C GLY A 418 -3.11 0.09 -15.41
N SER A 419 -2.43 0.31 -14.31
CA SER A 419 -2.72 1.38 -13.35
C SER A 419 -2.80 2.75 -14.03
N GLN A 420 -1.92 3.02 -14.99
CA GLN A 420 -1.90 4.27 -15.78
C GLN A 420 -3.12 4.50 -16.68
N ASN A 421 -3.94 3.48 -16.91
CA ASN A 421 -5.12 3.56 -17.78
C ASN A 421 -6.42 3.84 -17.03
N PHE A 422 -6.37 3.88 -15.69
CA PHE A 422 -7.50 4.32 -14.89
C PHE A 422 -7.60 5.84 -14.90
N THR A 423 -8.83 6.36 -14.91
CA THR A 423 -9.01 7.74 -14.45
C THR A 423 -8.71 7.80 -12.95
N SER A 424 -8.18 8.92 -12.44
CA SER A 424 -7.82 9.07 -11.02
C SER A 424 -8.97 8.69 -10.09
N PHE A 425 -10.21 9.06 -10.45
CA PHE A 425 -11.40 8.70 -9.69
C PHE A 425 -11.70 7.19 -9.70
N ASN A 426 -11.51 6.51 -10.83
CA ASN A 426 -11.68 5.06 -10.93
C ASN A 426 -10.53 4.29 -10.28
N TYR A 427 -9.33 4.85 -10.24
CA TYR A 427 -8.23 4.23 -9.52
C TYR A 427 -8.63 3.99 -8.05
N GLY A 428 -9.03 5.03 -7.32
CA GLY A 428 -9.53 4.88 -5.95
C GLY A 428 -10.80 4.01 -5.83
N GLY A 429 -11.82 4.30 -6.65
CA GLY A 429 -13.12 3.60 -6.56
C GLY A 429 -13.09 2.14 -6.99
N MET A 430 -12.21 1.77 -7.93
CA MET A 430 -12.15 0.40 -8.45
C MET A 430 -11.01 -0.39 -7.78
N VAL A 431 -9.77 0.09 -7.86
CA VAL A 431 -8.62 -0.67 -7.38
C VAL A 431 -8.69 -0.89 -5.87
N TYR A 432 -9.01 0.15 -5.12
CA TYR A 432 -9.19 0.09 -3.66
C TYR A 432 -10.58 -0.45 -3.30
N SER A 433 -11.61 0.37 -3.52
CA SER A 433 -12.93 0.13 -2.95
C SER A 433 -13.62 -1.12 -3.50
N LYS A 434 -13.74 -1.28 -4.83
CA LYS A 434 -14.37 -2.46 -5.44
C LYS A 434 -13.65 -3.75 -5.05
N THR A 435 -12.31 -3.73 -5.06
CA THR A 435 -11.51 -4.92 -4.73
C THR A 435 -11.64 -5.27 -3.25
N GLY A 436 -11.46 -4.30 -2.34
CA GLY A 436 -11.61 -4.51 -0.90
C GLY A 436 -12.97 -5.11 -0.54
N LEU A 437 -14.05 -4.54 -1.10
CA LEU A 437 -15.41 -5.08 -0.94
C LEU A 437 -15.57 -6.47 -1.58
N GLY A 438 -14.92 -6.72 -2.70
CA GLY A 438 -14.94 -8.00 -3.38
C GLY A 438 -14.32 -9.11 -2.53
N PHE A 439 -13.14 -8.89 -1.96
CA PHE A 439 -12.49 -9.85 -1.06
C PHE A 439 -13.25 -10.02 0.25
N HIS A 440 -13.84 -8.97 0.78
CA HIS A 440 -14.76 -9.06 1.93
C HIS A 440 -15.97 -9.95 1.60
N TYR A 441 -16.51 -9.84 0.39
CA TYR A 441 -17.59 -10.72 -0.09
C TYR A 441 -17.13 -12.17 -0.29
N LEU A 442 -15.93 -12.37 -0.84
CA LEU A 442 -15.33 -13.69 -1.04
C LEU A 442 -15.08 -14.38 0.31
N LYS A 443 -14.58 -13.65 1.33
CA LYS A 443 -14.44 -14.15 2.70
C LYS A 443 -15.80 -14.61 3.26
N ALA A 444 -16.84 -13.79 3.11
CA ALA A 444 -18.18 -14.15 3.59
C ALA A 444 -18.74 -15.38 2.85
N TYR A 445 -18.42 -15.59 1.59
CA TYR A 445 -18.83 -16.77 0.80
C TYR A 445 -18.06 -18.04 1.19
N LEU A 446 -16.76 -17.94 1.42
CA LEU A 446 -15.93 -19.09 1.78
C LEU A 446 -16.04 -19.47 3.27
N GLY A 447 -16.31 -18.51 4.12
CA GLY A 447 -16.13 -18.59 5.57
C GLY A 447 -14.71 -18.14 5.96
N GLU A 448 -14.59 -17.62 7.17
CA GLU A 448 -13.37 -16.97 7.67
C GLU A 448 -12.18 -17.94 7.73
N ASP A 449 -12.33 -19.08 8.38
CA ASP A 449 -11.23 -20.07 8.54
C ASP A 449 -10.65 -20.52 7.20
N LEU A 450 -11.50 -20.80 6.22
CA LEU A 450 -11.07 -21.26 4.91
C LEU A 450 -10.42 -20.15 4.09
N PHE A 451 -10.96 -18.93 4.18
CA PHE A 451 -10.38 -17.76 3.53
C PHE A 451 -8.98 -17.46 4.09
N ASP A 452 -8.84 -17.43 5.41
CA ASP A 452 -7.57 -17.15 6.07
C ASP A 452 -6.53 -18.24 5.80
N SER A 453 -6.95 -19.52 5.77
CA SER A 453 -6.08 -20.62 5.34
C SER A 453 -5.56 -20.41 3.91
N ALA A 454 -6.43 -20.04 2.97
CA ALA A 454 -6.04 -19.79 1.59
C ALA A 454 -5.08 -18.58 1.48
N MET A 455 -5.34 -17.51 2.24
CA MET A 455 -4.47 -16.32 2.26
C MET A 455 -3.08 -16.64 2.85
N ASN A 456 -3.02 -17.38 3.96
CA ASN A 456 -1.75 -17.80 4.56
C ASN A 456 -0.95 -18.70 3.61
N GLN A 457 -1.60 -19.64 2.89
CA GLN A 457 -0.93 -20.47 1.89
C GLN A 457 -0.43 -19.65 0.69
N TYR A 458 -1.21 -18.66 0.25
CA TYR A 458 -0.78 -17.74 -0.81
C TYR A 458 0.47 -16.97 -0.37
N PHE A 459 0.47 -16.40 0.84
CA PHE A 459 1.62 -15.71 1.40
C PHE A 459 2.85 -16.60 1.51
N ASP A 460 2.72 -17.80 2.11
CA ASP A 460 3.85 -18.71 2.30
C ASP A 460 4.47 -19.21 0.99
N LYS A 461 3.65 -19.45 -0.02
CA LYS A 461 4.10 -19.89 -1.35
C LYS A 461 4.82 -18.75 -2.12
N TRP A 462 4.35 -17.51 -1.96
CA TRP A 462 4.72 -16.41 -2.83
C TRP A 462 5.54 -15.30 -2.16
N LYS A 463 5.77 -15.34 -0.85
CA LYS A 463 6.64 -14.37 -0.17
C LYS A 463 8.01 -14.27 -0.85
N PHE A 464 8.45 -13.03 -1.07
CA PHE A 464 9.68 -12.66 -1.76
C PHE A 464 9.76 -13.13 -3.22
N LYS A 465 8.61 -13.19 -3.88
CA LYS A 465 8.46 -13.53 -5.30
C LYS A 465 7.46 -12.60 -5.95
N HIS A 466 7.22 -12.82 -7.25
CA HIS A 466 6.34 -12.02 -8.09
C HIS A 466 5.08 -12.80 -8.47
N PRO A 467 4.05 -12.87 -7.60
CA PRO A 467 2.80 -13.54 -7.93
C PRO A 467 2.00 -12.79 -8.99
N SER A 468 1.24 -13.52 -9.76
CA SER A 468 0.29 -13.03 -10.76
C SER A 468 -1.16 -13.28 -10.31
N PRO A 469 -2.17 -12.67 -10.99
CA PRO A 469 -3.58 -12.96 -10.73
C PRO A 469 -3.96 -14.44 -10.77
N SER A 470 -3.30 -15.23 -11.63
CA SER A 470 -3.54 -16.68 -11.69
C SER A 470 -3.03 -17.42 -10.47
N ASP A 471 -1.99 -16.91 -9.82
CA ASP A 471 -1.38 -17.59 -8.68
C ASP A 471 -2.23 -17.48 -7.41
N ILE A 472 -2.85 -16.35 -7.17
CA ILE A 472 -3.81 -16.18 -6.08
C ILE A 472 -5.09 -16.97 -6.37
N GLN A 473 -5.61 -16.94 -7.61
CA GLN A 473 -6.76 -17.75 -8.01
C GLN A 473 -6.51 -19.24 -7.76
N GLU A 474 -5.41 -19.79 -8.29
CA GLU A 474 -5.04 -21.21 -8.12
C GLU A 474 -4.97 -21.62 -6.65
N THR A 475 -4.38 -20.76 -5.81
CA THR A 475 -4.25 -21.04 -4.37
C THR A 475 -5.61 -21.09 -3.69
N PHE A 476 -6.48 -20.10 -3.95
CA PHE A 476 -7.81 -20.05 -3.36
C PHE A 476 -8.73 -21.19 -3.86
N GLU A 477 -8.70 -21.54 -5.14
CA GLU A 477 -9.48 -22.64 -5.71
C GLU A 477 -9.02 -24.00 -5.17
N LYS A 478 -7.69 -24.19 -5.05
CA LYS A 478 -7.12 -25.43 -4.49
C LYS A 478 -7.52 -25.63 -3.02
N GLU A 479 -7.43 -24.57 -2.21
CA GLU A 479 -7.74 -24.64 -0.79
C GLU A 479 -9.25 -24.78 -0.55
N SER A 480 -10.06 -23.98 -1.24
CA SER A 480 -11.51 -23.99 -1.07
C SER A 480 -12.20 -25.19 -1.76
N LYS A 481 -11.54 -25.84 -2.72
CA LYS A 481 -12.12 -26.86 -3.61
C LYS A 481 -13.36 -26.35 -4.35
N LYS A 482 -13.41 -25.05 -4.62
CA LYS A 482 -14.51 -24.38 -5.32
C LYS A 482 -13.98 -23.73 -6.60
N ASP A 483 -14.83 -23.70 -7.63
CA ASP A 483 -14.60 -22.84 -8.80
C ASP A 483 -14.87 -21.38 -8.41
N LEU A 484 -13.83 -20.55 -8.46
CA LEU A 484 -13.90 -19.12 -8.19
C LEU A 484 -13.77 -18.28 -9.46
N SER A 485 -14.02 -18.86 -10.63
CA SER A 485 -13.97 -18.16 -11.92
C SER A 485 -14.92 -16.97 -11.98
N TRP A 486 -16.07 -17.02 -11.29
CA TRP A 486 -16.96 -15.87 -11.16
C TRP A 486 -16.29 -14.66 -10.53
N PHE A 487 -15.35 -14.88 -9.59
CA PHE A 487 -14.61 -13.82 -8.91
C PHE A 487 -13.41 -13.36 -9.76
N PHE A 488 -12.47 -14.26 -10.04
CA PHE A 488 -11.22 -13.89 -10.70
C PHE A 488 -11.36 -13.60 -12.20
N ASN A 489 -12.29 -14.26 -12.91
CA ASN A 489 -12.44 -14.08 -14.36
C ASN A 489 -13.58 -13.13 -14.76
N GLU A 490 -14.61 -12.95 -13.91
CA GLU A 490 -15.71 -12.04 -14.23
C GLU A 490 -15.67 -10.78 -13.37
N PHE A 491 -15.68 -10.89 -12.04
CA PHE A 491 -15.68 -9.72 -11.15
C PHE A 491 -14.41 -8.87 -11.31
N ILE A 492 -13.23 -9.50 -11.37
CA ILE A 492 -11.94 -8.79 -11.52
C ILE A 492 -11.77 -8.27 -12.95
N LYS A 493 -12.03 -9.10 -13.96
CA LYS A 493 -11.68 -8.76 -15.36
C LYS A 493 -12.71 -7.91 -16.09
N THR A 494 -13.89 -7.68 -15.49
CA THR A 494 -14.97 -6.95 -16.14
C THR A 494 -15.62 -5.91 -15.23
N SER A 495 -16.47 -5.06 -15.81
CA SER A 495 -17.33 -4.14 -15.08
C SER A 495 -18.71 -4.72 -14.76
N GLN A 496 -18.88 -6.04 -14.81
CA GLN A 496 -20.16 -6.68 -14.48
C GLN A 496 -20.51 -6.47 -13.01
N LYS A 497 -21.79 -6.34 -12.75
CA LYS A 497 -22.34 -5.99 -11.44
C LYS A 497 -23.28 -7.07 -10.94
N THR A 498 -23.25 -7.37 -9.66
CA THR A 498 -24.24 -8.23 -9.00
C THR A 498 -25.55 -7.47 -8.87
N ASP A 499 -26.58 -7.94 -9.56
CA ASP A 499 -27.95 -7.39 -9.45
C ASP A 499 -28.99 -8.52 -9.49
N TYR A 500 -29.45 -8.88 -8.30
CA TYR A 500 -30.49 -9.88 -8.11
C TYR A 500 -31.73 -9.26 -7.46
N SER A 501 -32.92 -9.73 -7.85
CA SER A 501 -34.17 -9.36 -7.19
C SER A 501 -35.02 -10.58 -6.87
N ILE A 502 -35.69 -10.54 -5.71
CA ILE A 502 -36.73 -11.50 -5.37
C ILE A 502 -38.00 -11.15 -6.14
N LYS A 503 -38.44 -12.02 -7.05
CA LYS A 503 -39.66 -11.84 -7.83
C LYS A 503 -40.90 -12.37 -7.15
N LYS A 504 -40.77 -13.45 -6.39
CA LYS A 504 -41.88 -14.09 -5.71
C LYS A 504 -41.41 -14.91 -4.52
N VAL A 505 -42.13 -14.83 -3.42
CA VAL A 505 -42.03 -15.73 -2.28
C VAL A 505 -43.36 -16.41 -2.10
N LYS A 506 -43.39 -17.75 -2.01
CA LYS A 506 -44.60 -18.53 -1.72
C LYS A 506 -44.28 -19.45 -0.55
N LYS A 507 -45.07 -19.32 0.53
CA LYS A 507 -45.04 -20.29 1.65
C LYS A 507 -45.65 -21.61 1.17
N LEU A 508 -44.91 -22.69 1.31
CA LEU A 508 -45.40 -24.04 0.97
C LEU A 508 -45.94 -24.75 2.21
N ASN A 509 -45.27 -24.57 3.35
CA ASN A 509 -45.69 -25.00 4.69
C ASN A 509 -44.96 -24.16 5.75
N ASP A 510 -45.10 -24.48 7.04
CA ASP A 510 -44.54 -23.67 8.13
C ASP A 510 -43.01 -23.59 8.15
N LYS A 511 -42.33 -24.44 7.40
CA LYS A 511 -40.86 -24.52 7.35
C LYS A 511 -40.26 -24.32 5.94
N GLN A 512 -41.12 -24.15 4.93
CA GLN A 512 -40.65 -24.19 3.52
C GLN A 512 -41.22 -23.02 2.73
N TYR A 513 -40.34 -22.38 2.00
CA TYR A 513 -40.67 -21.28 1.11
C TYR A 513 -40.09 -21.55 -0.30
N LEU A 514 -40.87 -21.24 -1.32
CA LEU A 514 -40.45 -21.16 -2.71
C LEU A 514 -40.06 -19.72 -3.01
N ILE A 515 -38.82 -19.48 -3.38
CA ILE A 515 -38.32 -18.17 -3.72
C ILE A 515 -37.94 -18.15 -5.20
N LYS A 516 -38.57 -17.24 -5.96
CA LYS A 516 -38.17 -16.97 -7.35
C LYS A 516 -37.27 -15.76 -7.38
N ILE A 517 -36.06 -15.94 -7.91
CA ILE A 517 -35.02 -14.91 -8.01
C ILE A 517 -34.73 -14.64 -9.46
N LYS A 518 -34.58 -13.37 -9.81
CA LYS A 518 -34.14 -12.89 -11.13
C LYS A 518 -32.74 -12.32 -11.02
N ASN A 519 -31.87 -12.73 -11.97
CA ASN A 519 -30.61 -12.07 -12.24
C ASN A 519 -30.82 -11.04 -13.37
N HIS A 520 -30.47 -9.77 -13.11
CA HIS A 520 -30.68 -8.67 -14.08
C HIS A 520 -29.48 -8.44 -15.00
N THR A 521 -28.28 -8.85 -14.60
CA THR A 521 -27.03 -8.56 -15.33
C THR A 521 -26.45 -9.77 -16.05
N GLY A 522 -26.86 -10.98 -15.67
CA GLY A 522 -26.25 -12.20 -16.15
C GLY A 522 -24.91 -12.56 -15.50
N PHE A 523 -24.39 -11.73 -14.59
CA PHE A 523 -23.21 -12.04 -13.79
C PHE A 523 -23.56 -13.08 -12.73
N ALA A 524 -22.91 -14.24 -12.76
CA ALA A 524 -23.28 -15.40 -11.95
C ALA A 524 -22.51 -15.43 -10.60
N SER A 525 -22.53 -14.34 -9.86
CA SER A 525 -21.96 -14.35 -8.49
C SER A 525 -22.81 -15.18 -7.53
N PRO A 526 -22.21 -15.89 -6.56
CA PRO A 526 -22.96 -16.49 -5.47
C PRO A 526 -23.85 -15.46 -4.75
N LEU A 527 -24.97 -15.88 -4.23
CA LEU A 527 -25.95 -14.97 -3.62
C LEU A 527 -26.30 -15.42 -2.19
N PRO A 528 -26.06 -14.59 -1.16
CA PRO A 528 -26.56 -14.86 0.18
C PRO A 528 -28.07 -14.57 0.26
N VAL A 529 -28.82 -15.55 0.71
CA VAL A 529 -30.26 -15.38 1.01
C VAL A 529 -30.47 -15.57 2.51
N GLN A 530 -31.05 -14.57 3.14
CA GLN A 530 -31.28 -14.57 4.58
C GLN A 530 -32.77 -14.63 4.90
N GLY A 531 -33.14 -15.48 5.85
CA GLY A 531 -34.39 -15.39 6.55
C GLY A 531 -34.23 -14.50 7.78
N ILE A 532 -35.03 -13.46 7.88
CA ILE A 532 -34.96 -12.49 8.98
C ILE A 532 -36.25 -12.48 9.76
N ASN A 533 -36.17 -12.27 11.08
CA ASN A 533 -37.29 -11.92 11.93
C ASN A 533 -37.15 -10.45 12.32
N ILE A 534 -38.23 -9.69 12.14
CA ILE A 534 -38.25 -8.25 12.44
C ILE A 534 -39.12 -8.07 13.67
N ASN A 535 -38.52 -7.73 14.80
CA ASN A 535 -39.20 -7.23 16.00
C ASN A 535 -39.14 -5.70 16.02
N LYS A 536 -39.96 -5.07 16.88
CA LYS A 536 -40.06 -3.60 16.92
C LYS A 536 -38.73 -2.87 17.02
N ASP A 537 -37.70 -3.49 17.63
CA ASP A 537 -36.42 -2.85 17.94
C ASP A 537 -35.20 -3.62 17.43
N SER A 538 -35.40 -4.74 16.68
CA SER A 538 -34.26 -5.57 16.20
C SER A 538 -34.62 -6.39 14.98
N ILE A 539 -33.59 -6.61 14.14
CA ILE A 539 -33.60 -7.57 13.03
C ILE A 539 -32.77 -8.76 13.45
N ILE A 540 -33.38 -9.93 13.52
CA ILE A 540 -32.67 -11.17 13.86
C ILE A 540 -32.55 -12.03 12.61
N ILE A 541 -31.32 -12.38 12.22
CA ILE A 541 -31.06 -13.32 11.14
C ILE A 541 -31.33 -14.74 11.67
N ILE A 542 -32.37 -15.38 11.15
CA ILE A 542 -32.74 -16.73 11.55
C ILE A 542 -31.87 -17.77 10.82
N LYS A 543 -31.59 -17.53 9.54
CA LYS A 543 -30.81 -18.45 8.70
C LYS A 543 -30.25 -17.69 7.49
N GLN A 544 -28.99 -17.99 7.17
CA GLN A 544 -28.36 -17.57 5.91
C GLN A 544 -28.02 -18.81 5.08
N LEU A 545 -28.24 -18.72 3.78
CA LEU A 545 -27.86 -19.74 2.79
C LEU A 545 -27.16 -19.05 1.64
N TRP A 546 -26.06 -19.63 1.19
CA TRP A 546 -25.43 -19.24 -0.06
C TRP A 546 -26.02 -20.06 -1.21
N LEU A 547 -26.44 -19.38 -2.26
CA LEU A 547 -26.87 -19.98 -3.52
C LEU A 547 -25.75 -19.82 -4.53
N ASP A 548 -25.48 -20.85 -5.31
CA ASP A 548 -24.57 -20.74 -6.45
C ASP A 548 -25.11 -19.72 -7.45
N GLY A 549 -24.20 -18.98 -8.09
CA GLY A 549 -24.56 -17.98 -9.08
C GLY A 549 -25.24 -18.60 -10.31
N PHE A 550 -26.12 -17.87 -10.93
CA PHE A 550 -26.83 -18.28 -12.14
C PHE A 550 -27.00 -17.11 -13.12
N ARG A 551 -26.99 -17.40 -14.43
CA ARG A 551 -27.03 -16.36 -15.48
C ARG A 551 -28.42 -15.97 -15.94
N LYS A 552 -29.42 -16.81 -15.72
CA LYS A 552 -30.81 -16.61 -16.14
C LYS A 552 -31.74 -16.66 -14.96
N ASP A 553 -33.00 -16.19 -15.13
CA ASP A 553 -34.04 -16.32 -14.11
C ASP A 553 -34.12 -17.76 -13.61
N THR A 554 -34.00 -17.93 -12.33
CA THR A 554 -34.04 -19.23 -11.67
C THR A 554 -35.15 -19.26 -10.63
N THR A 555 -35.88 -20.35 -10.63
CA THR A 555 -36.79 -20.66 -9.54
C THR A 555 -36.09 -21.64 -8.61
N ILE A 556 -35.75 -21.19 -7.41
CA ILE A 556 -35.10 -22.02 -6.43
C ILE A 556 -36.17 -22.48 -5.44
N THR A 557 -36.39 -23.78 -5.38
CA THR A 557 -37.11 -24.40 -4.27
C THR A 557 -36.08 -24.77 -3.22
N LYS A 558 -35.85 -23.91 -2.25
CA LYS A 558 -35.01 -24.25 -1.10
C LYS A 558 -35.89 -24.34 0.15
N TYR A 559 -35.68 -25.42 0.88
CA TYR A 559 -36.28 -25.66 2.16
C TYR A 559 -35.58 -24.76 3.19
N MET A 560 -36.17 -23.60 3.52
CA MET A 560 -35.78 -22.87 4.70
C MET A 560 -36.53 -23.48 5.89
N ASN A 561 -35.87 -24.31 6.68
CA ASN A 561 -36.37 -24.69 7.98
C ASN A 561 -36.32 -23.47 8.89
N ILE A 562 -37.36 -22.65 8.84
CA ILE A 562 -37.56 -21.57 9.80
C ILE A 562 -38.16 -22.22 11.02
N ILE A 563 -37.41 -22.35 12.09
CA ILE A 563 -37.97 -22.71 13.40
C ILE A 563 -38.78 -21.50 13.84
N SER A 564 -40.10 -21.55 13.60
CA SER A 564 -41.00 -20.56 14.14
C SER A 564 -41.18 -20.83 15.64
N GLN A 565 -40.37 -20.24 16.49
CA GLN A 565 -40.83 -19.86 17.80
C GLN A 565 -41.50 -18.50 17.65
N ILE A 566 -42.77 -18.52 17.22
CA ILE A 566 -43.67 -17.42 17.44
C ILE A 566 -44.05 -17.53 18.91
N CYS A 567 -43.39 -16.72 19.75
CA CYS A 567 -44.02 -16.40 21.04
C CYS A 567 -45.32 -15.67 20.74
N LYS A 568 -46.41 -16.22 21.26
CA LYS A 568 -47.74 -15.62 21.32
C LYS A 568 -47.72 -14.27 22.01
#